data_78fda8533680ad0ec74a076b7c64a9f9
#
_entry.id   78fda8533680ad0ec74a076b7c64a9f9
#
_cell.length_a   1.000
_cell.length_b   1.000
_cell.length_c   1.000
_cell.angle_alpha   90.00
_cell.angle_beta   90.00
_cell.angle_gamma   90.00
#
_symmetry.space_group_name_H-M   'P 1'
#
loop_
_entity.id
_entity.type
_entity.pdbx_description
1 polymer ?
#
loop_
_entity_poly.entity_id
_entity_poly.type
_entity_poly.pdbx_seq_one_letter_code
_entity_poly.pdbx_strand_id
1 'polypeptide(L)'
;MADELLDVVNDEDIVVGQEMRSTVHQKGLQHRGVHVFLFSEDGKMLIQKRSADRASSPSKLDCSISEHVKAGEEYFEAAMRGMKEEMGVEGIDLKALVTIKMEYGPNDNEISRIYEGRVSPEQVRFDPVEISEVMYMSLDEIKAGIVNEEGKYCGWFVEIMNWYFQKPTKLTVLGG
;
A
#
# COMPACT_ATOMS: atom_id res chain seq x y z
N MET A 1 -5.89 -15.26 -7.46
CA MET A 1 -5.99 -13.87 -7.98
C MET A 1 -5.68 -13.88 -9.46
N ALA A 2 -6.52 -13.28 -10.25
CA ALA A 2 -6.28 -13.16 -11.70
C ALA A 2 -5.05 -12.27 -11.94
N ASP A 3 -4.31 -12.59 -13.01
CA ASP A 3 -3.20 -11.74 -13.44
C ASP A 3 -3.77 -10.41 -13.99
N GLU A 4 -3.01 -9.34 -13.90
CA GLU A 4 -3.46 -8.02 -14.32
C GLU A 4 -2.39 -7.29 -15.13
N LEU A 5 -2.83 -6.44 -16.05
CA LEU A 5 -1.93 -5.64 -16.88
C LEU A 5 -1.52 -4.39 -16.12
N LEU A 6 -0.22 -4.14 -16.03
CA LEU A 6 0.37 -2.99 -15.35
C LEU A 6 1.15 -2.12 -16.33
N ASP A 7 1.20 -0.83 -16.05
CA ASP A 7 2.12 0.07 -16.73
C ASP A 7 3.53 -0.13 -16.17
N VAL A 8 4.51 -0.23 -17.07
CA VAL A 8 5.93 -0.23 -16.73
C VAL A 8 6.44 1.20 -16.89
N VAL A 9 7.15 1.70 -15.88
CA VAL A 9 7.60 3.10 -15.85
C VAL A 9 9.11 3.21 -15.68
N ASN A 10 9.67 4.32 -16.16
CA ASN A 10 11.06 4.66 -15.95
C ASN A 10 11.24 5.43 -14.62
N ASP A 11 12.47 5.87 -14.34
CA ASP A 11 12.79 6.57 -13.09
C ASP A 11 12.13 7.95 -12.97
N GLU A 12 11.67 8.52 -14.07
CA GLU A 12 10.90 9.77 -14.10
C GLU A 12 9.38 9.54 -14.00
N ASP A 13 8.98 8.30 -13.70
CA ASP A 13 7.58 7.90 -13.61
C ASP A 13 6.79 8.09 -14.93
N ILE A 14 7.48 7.87 -16.04
CA ILE A 14 6.87 7.92 -17.36
C ILE A 14 6.64 6.50 -17.84
N VAL A 15 5.44 6.23 -18.37
CA VAL A 15 5.07 4.91 -18.92
C VAL A 15 5.93 4.62 -20.15
N VAL A 16 6.66 3.51 -20.11
CA VAL A 16 7.53 3.04 -21.19
C VAL A 16 7.09 1.70 -21.77
N GLY A 17 6.08 1.08 -21.20
CA GLY A 17 5.53 -0.20 -21.68
C GLY A 17 4.41 -0.69 -20.80
N GLN A 18 3.91 -1.88 -21.12
CA GLN A 18 2.89 -2.57 -20.32
C GLN A 18 3.23 -4.04 -20.27
N GLU A 19 3.03 -4.65 -19.14
CA GLU A 19 3.27 -6.08 -18.94
C GLU A 19 2.30 -6.65 -17.90
N MET A 20 2.06 -7.93 -17.97
CA MET A 20 1.27 -8.62 -16.96
C MET A 20 2.02 -8.61 -15.62
N ARG A 21 1.28 -8.52 -14.53
CA ARG A 21 1.83 -8.48 -13.16
C ARG A 21 2.84 -9.60 -12.89
N SER A 22 2.54 -10.82 -13.32
CA SER A 22 3.45 -11.95 -13.16
C SER A 22 4.79 -11.72 -13.86
N THR A 23 4.77 -11.16 -15.06
CA THR A 23 5.98 -10.82 -15.82
C THR A 23 6.74 -9.66 -15.17
N VAL A 24 6.02 -8.65 -14.70
CA VAL A 24 6.59 -7.49 -13.99
C VAL A 24 7.42 -7.98 -12.79
N HIS A 25 6.87 -8.84 -11.97
CA HIS A 25 7.55 -9.36 -10.78
C HIS A 25 8.67 -10.35 -11.14
N GLN A 26 8.48 -11.17 -12.17
CA GLN A 26 9.50 -12.11 -12.63
C GLN A 26 10.76 -11.39 -13.14
N LYS A 27 10.58 -10.30 -13.88
CA LYS A 27 11.67 -9.56 -14.50
C LYS A 27 12.17 -8.37 -13.67
N GLY A 28 11.51 -8.08 -12.55
CA GLY A 28 11.86 -6.92 -11.73
C GLY A 28 11.61 -5.58 -12.41
N LEU A 29 10.55 -5.49 -13.21
CA LEU A 29 10.22 -4.26 -13.92
C LEU A 29 9.62 -3.23 -12.96
N GLN A 30 10.00 -1.96 -13.14
CA GLN A 30 9.48 -0.89 -12.30
C GLN A 30 8.03 -0.55 -12.70
N HIS A 31 7.16 -0.58 -11.73
CA HIS A 31 5.72 -0.36 -11.89
C HIS A 31 5.19 0.57 -10.82
N ARG A 32 3.89 0.85 -10.84
CA ARG A 32 3.25 1.79 -9.91
C ARG A 32 2.40 1.10 -8.87
N GLY A 33 2.38 1.67 -7.67
CA GLY A 33 1.49 1.27 -6.60
C GLY A 33 0.91 2.44 -5.84
N VAL A 34 -0.09 2.16 -5.00
CA VAL A 34 -0.67 3.14 -4.09
C VAL A 34 -0.79 2.52 -2.71
N HIS A 35 -0.63 3.35 -1.70
CA HIS A 35 -0.91 3.00 -0.32
C HIS A 35 -1.80 4.07 0.28
N VAL A 36 -2.80 3.67 1.03
CA VAL A 36 -3.73 4.60 1.66
C VAL A 36 -3.75 4.36 3.17
N PHE A 37 -3.62 5.43 3.92
CA PHE A 37 -3.76 5.45 5.37
C PHE A 37 -5.15 5.99 5.70
N LEU A 38 -6.00 5.15 6.23
CA LEU A 38 -7.34 5.54 6.69
C LEU A 38 -7.33 5.67 8.20
N PHE A 39 -7.68 6.85 8.69
CA PHE A 39 -7.72 7.13 10.12
C PHE A 39 -9.15 7.24 10.60
N SER A 40 -9.43 6.67 11.77
CA SER A 40 -10.68 6.87 12.48
C SER A 40 -10.72 8.27 13.10
N GLU A 41 -11.88 8.64 13.60
CA GLU A 41 -12.08 9.97 14.23
C GLU A 41 -11.13 10.21 15.40
N ASP A 42 -10.79 9.17 16.16
CA ASP A 42 -9.85 9.26 17.29
C ASP A 42 -8.38 9.17 16.88
N GLY A 43 -8.07 9.22 15.59
CA GLY A 43 -6.71 9.27 15.08
C GLY A 43 -5.99 7.94 14.98
N LYS A 44 -6.70 6.83 15.08
CA LYS A 44 -6.11 5.49 14.90
C LYS A 44 -6.15 5.08 13.45
N MET A 45 -5.07 4.45 12.98
CA MET A 45 -4.99 3.94 11.61
C MET A 45 -5.68 2.60 11.49
N LEU A 46 -6.51 2.44 10.46
CA LEU A 46 -7.05 1.15 10.07
C LEU A 46 -5.93 0.30 9.49
N ILE A 47 -5.66 -0.82 10.12
CA ILE A 47 -4.61 -1.77 9.74
C ILE A 47 -5.28 -3.05 9.25
N GLN A 48 -4.80 -3.59 8.13
CA GLN A 48 -5.25 -4.89 7.65
C GLN A 48 -4.23 -5.97 7.95
N LYS A 49 -4.73 -7.16 8.29
CA LYS A 49 -3.91 -8.37 8.31
C LYS A 49 -4.17 -9.12 7.01
N ARG A 50 -3.12 -9.29 6.22
CA ARG A 50 -3.19 -10.00 4.94
C ARG A 50 -3.56 -11.46 5.18
N SER A 51 -4.42 -12.01 4.32
CA SER A 51 -4.80 -13.42 4.46
C SER A 51 -3.60 -14.34 4.32
N ALA A 52 -3.68 -15.55 4.90
CA ALA A 52 -2.61 -16.55 4.83
C ALA A 52 -2.39 -17.07 3.41
N ASP A 53 -3.36 -16.88 2.52
CA ASP A 53 -3.31 -17.35 1.14
C ASP A 53 -2.66 -16.35 0.18
N ARG A 54 -2.26 -15.17 0.65
CA ARG A 54 -1.61 -14.17 -0.20
C ARG A 54 -0.22 -14.64 -0.62
N ALA A 55 0.10 -14.44 -1.90
CA ALA A 55 1.40 -14.82 -2.45
C ALA A 55 2.55 -14.00 -1.86
N SER A 56 2.28 -12.76 -1.46
CA SER A 56 3.26 -11.84 -0.89
C SER A 56 2.88 -11.49 0.54
N SER A 57 3.86 -11.57 1.45
CA SER A 57 3.70 -11.21 2.88
C SER A 57 2.42 -11.77 3.52
N PRO A 58 2.18 -13.10 3.45
CA PRO A 58 0.98 -13.69 4.04
C PRO A 58 0.95 -13.47 5.55
N SER A 59 -0.25 -13.25 6.08
CA SER A 59 -0.51 -13.08 7.53
C SER A 59 0.18 -11.87 8.18
N LYS A 60 0.78 -10.99 7.40
CA LYS A 60 1.43 -9.78 7.94
C LYS A 60 0.48 -8.60 7.99
N LEU A 61 0.80 -7.65 8.85
CA LEU A 61 0.06 -6.40 8.98
C LEU A 61 0.54 -5.39 7.93
N ASP A 62 -0.41 -4.68 7.34
CA ASP A 62 -0.20 -3.68 6.32
C ASP A 62 -1.04 -2.44 6.63
N CYS A 63 -0.78 -1.33 5.96
CA CYS A 63 -1.63 -0.14 6.03
C CYS A 63 -3.05 -0.48 5.55
N SER A 64 -3.92 0.53 5.56
CA SER A 64 -5.33 0.30 5.24
C SER A 64 -5.54 -0.29 3.85
N ILE A 65 -4.85 0.26 2.84
CA ILE A 65 -4.95 -0.16 1.43
C ILE A 65 -3.56 -0.24 0.83
N SER A 66 -3.28 -1.33 0.11
CA SER A 66 -2.10 -1.47 -0.74
C SER A 66 -2.53 -2.10 -2.06
N GLU A 67 -2.31 -1.41 -3.18
CA GLU A 67 -2.80 -1.82 -4.48
C GLU A 67 -1.83 -1.44 -5.59
N HIS A 68 -1.80 -2.23 -6.67
CA HIS A 68 -1.12 -1.84 -7.90
C HIS A 68 -1.95 -0.84 -8.69
N VAL A 69 -1.29 0.02 -9.43
CA VAL A 69 -1.94 0.87 -10.44
C VAL A 69 -1.99 0.07 -11.73
N LYS A 70 -3.19 -0.19 -12.23
CA LYS A 70 -3.39 -0.96 -13.47
C LYS A 70 -3.02 -0.12 -14.69
N ALA A 71 -2.75 -0.79 -15.81
CA ALA A 71 -2.44 -0.12 -17.07
C ALA A 71 -3.53 0.91 -17.44
N GLY A 72 -3.11 2.14 -17.73
CA GLY A 72 -4.01 3.24 -18.07
C GLY A 72 -4.69 3.94 -16.89
N GLU A 73 -4.47 3.46 -15.67
CA GLU A 73 -5.02 4.03 -14.45
C GLU A 73 -4.12 5.14 -13.92
N GLU A 74 -4.70 6.17 -13.33
CA GLU A 74 -3.96 7.15 -12.55
C GLU A 74 -3.84 6.67 -11.09
N TYR A 75 -2.87 7.20 -10.35
CA TYR A 75 -2.68 6.85 -8.94
C TYR A 75 -3.94 7.04 -8.10
N PHE A 76 -4.63 8.18 -8.26
CA PHE A 76 -5.84 8.47 -7.50
C PHE A 76 -6.96 7.47 -7.81
N GLU A 77 -7.14 7.11 -9.08
CA GLU A 77 -8.14 6.11 -9.50
C GLU A 77 -7.86 4.76 -8.86
N ALA A 78 -6.59 4.33 -8.84
CA ALA A 78 -6.18 3.09 -8.21
C ALA A 78 -6.44 3.11 -6.69
N ALA A 79 -6.19 4.25 -6.03
CA ALA A 79 -6.46 4.41 -4.61
C ALA A 79 -7.96 4.28 -4.31
N MET A 80 -8.80 4.92 -5.11
CA MET A 80 -10.27 4.83 -4.95
C MET A 80 -10.77 3.42 -5.21
N ARG A 81 -10.25 2.76 -6.24
CA ARG A 81 -10.61 1.37 -6.55
C ARG A 81 -10.17 0.44 -5.42
N GLY A 82 -8.96 0.60 -4.91
CA GLY A 82 -8.44 -0.21 -3.81
C GLY A 82 -9.28 -0.06 -2.53
N MET A 83 -9.69 1.15 -2.21
CA MET A 83 -10.59 1.39 -1.06
C MET A 83 -11.90 0.63 -1.19
N LYS A 84 -12.49 0.67 -2.38
CA LYS A 84 -13.74 -0.03 -2.65
C LYS A 84 -13.57 -1.54 -2.60
N GLU A 85 -12.55 -2.07 -3.29
CA GLU A 85 -12.32 -3.51 -3.39
C GLU A 85 -11.85 -4.14 -2.07
N GLU A 86 -10.92 -3.50 -1.37
CA GLU A 86 -10.34 -4.06 -0.15
C GLU A 86 -11.17 -3.78 1.11
N MET A 87 -11.70 -2.57 1.23
CA MET A 87 -12.39 -2.13 2.47
C MET A 87 -13.85 -1.76 2.28
N GLY A 88 -14.38 -1.83 1.06
CA GLY A 88 -15.77 -1.47 0.80
C GLY A 88 -16.07 0.01 1.06
N VAL A 89 -15.07 0.86 1.04
CA VAL A 89 -15.21 2.29 1.36
C VAL A 89 -15.27 3.12 0.08
N GLU A 90 -16.28 3.99 0.00
CA GLU A 90 -16.46 4.93 -1.10
C GLU A 90 -16.81 6.32 -0.56
N GLY A 91 -16.62 7.32 -1.40
CA GLY A 91 -17.09 8.69 -1.12
C GLY A 91 -16.32 9.44 -0.06
N ILE A 92 -15.09 9.05 0.25
CA ILE A 92 -14.23 9.79 1.18
C ILE A 92 -13.17 10.57 0.42
N ASP A 93 -12.75 11.70 0.99
CA ASP A 93 -11.70 12.53 0.43
C ASP A 93 -10.32 11.96 0.78
N LEU A 94 -9.42 11.92 -0.21
CA LEU A 94 -8.04 11.52 -0.02
C LEU A 94 -7.11 12.71 -0.25
N LYS A 95 -6.10 12.82 0.61
CA LYS A 95 -5.01 13.78 0.48
C LYS A 95 -3.74 13.04 0.11
N ALA A 96 -3.07 13.46 -0.98
CA ALA A 96 -1.77 12.92 -1.35
C ALA A 96 -0.71 13.43 -0.37
N LEU A 97 0.10 12.51 0.16
CA LEU A 97 1.18 12.83 1.09
C LEU A 97 2.53 12.91 0.40
N VAL A 98 2.87 11.90 -0.40
CA VAL A 98 4.20 11.76 -0.97
C VAL A 98 4.18 10.75 -2.11
N THR A 99 5.12 10.91 -3.05
CA THR A 99 5.46 9.89 -4.04
C THR A 99 6.86 9.37 -3.71
N ILE A 100 6.99 8.07 -3.64
CA ILE A 100 8.21 7.38 -3.23
C ILE A 100 8.62 6.33 -4.25
N LYS A 101 9.90 6.00 -4.25
CA LYS A 101 10.45 4.87 -4.99
C LYS A 101 11.05 3.89 -3.99
N MET A 102 10.77 2.61 -4.18
CA MET A 102 11.27 1.56 -3.30
C MET A 102 11.55 0.26 -4.08
N GLU A 103 12.63 -0.40 -3.70
CA GLU A 103 12.94 -1.75 -4.10
C GLU A 103 12.55 -2.67 -2.93
N TYR A 104 11.45 -3.41 -3.09
CA TYR A 104 10.93 -4.27 -2.01
C TYR A 104 11.63 -5.62 -1.93
N GLY A 105 12.50 -5.90 -2.86
CA GLY A 105 13.23 -7.14 -2.97
C GLY A 105 13.87 -7.24 -4.35
N PRO A 106 14.50 -8.39 -4.70
CA PRO A 106 15.28 -8.50 -5.93
C PRO A 106 14.50 -8.20 -7.21
N ASN A 107 13.20 -8.40 -7.20
CA ASN A 107 12.36 -8.27 -8.39
C ASN A 107 11.10 -7.43 -8.13
N ASP A 108 11.13 -6.55 -7.13
CA ASP A 108 9.94 -5.76 -6.79
C ASP A 108 10.31 -4.28 -6.70
N ASN A 109 10.33 -3.62 -7.86
CA ASN A 109 10.67 -2.21 -8.01
C ASN A 109 9.39 -1.41 -8.24
N GLU A 110 9.10 -0.47 -7.35
CA GLU A 110 7.83 0.25 -7.36
C GLU A 110 7.99 1.74 -7.11
N ILE A 111 7.27 2.55 -7.89
CA ILE A 111 7.00 3.94 -7.56
C ILE A 111 5.59 3.99 -7.00
N SER A 112 5.45 4.47 -5.77
CA SER A 112 4.18 4.46 -5.06
C SER A 112 3.78 5.85 -4.61
N ARG A 113 2.49 6.12 -4.64
CA ARG A 113 1.92 7.33 -4.05
C ARG A 113 1.16 6.98 -2.78
N ILE A 114 1.41 7.76 -1.74
CA ILE A 114 0.80 7.56 -0.43
C ILE A 114 -0.29 8.61 -0.24
N TYR A 115 -1.47 8.15 0.16
CA TYR A 115 -2.63 9.00 0.45
C TYR A 115 -3.08 8.80 1.88
N GLU A 116 -3.77 9.79 2.43
CA GLU A 116 -4.48 9.62 3.70
C GLU A 116 -5.93 10.10 3.58
N GLY A 117 -6.78 9.53 4.41
CA GLY A 117 -8.19 9.90 4.51
C GLY A 117 -8.77 9.52 5.85
N ARG A 118 -10.01 9.88 6.08
CA ARG A 118 -10.74 9.55 7.31
C ARG A 118 -11.87 8.59 7.00
N VAL A 119 -12.09 7.65 7.90
CA VAL A 119 -13.12 6.63 7.76
C VAL A 119 -13.82 6.39 9.11
N SER A 120 -15.12 6.13 9.06
CA SER A 120 -15.87 5.64 10.22
C SER A 120 -15.86 4.10 10.21
N PRO A 121 -15.73 3.45 11.37
CA PRO A 121 -15.72 1.98 11.42
C PRO A 121 -16.93 1.33 10.77
N GLU A 122 -18.09 1.98 10.81
CA GLU A 122 -19.33 1.49 10.21
C GLU A 122 -19.28 1.42 8.68
N GLN A 123 -18.38 2.18 8.05
CA GLN A 123 -18.23 2.17 6.59
C GLN A 123 -17.40 1.00 6.08
N VAL A 124 -16.66 0.34 6.98
CA VAL A 124 -15.67 -0.68 6.58
C VAL A 124 -16.35 -2.03 6.35
N ARG A 125 -16.13 -2.58 5.15
CA ARG A 125 -16.56 -3.93 4.75
C ARG A 125 -15.41 -4.56 4.00
N PHE A 126 -14.46 -5.16 4.73
CA PHE A 126 -13.26 -5.70 4.11
C PHE A 126 -13.54 -7.00 3.33
N ASP A 127 -12.72 -7.24 2.32
CA ASP A 127 -12.77 -8.46 1.50
C ASP A 127 -12.16 -9.63 2.29
N PRO A 128 -12.95 -10.63 2.71
CA PRO A 128 -12.44 -11.73 3.52
C PRO A 128 -11.51 -12.69 2.76
N VAL A 129 -11.48 -12.60 1.44
CA VAL A 129 -10.56 -13.42 0.62
C VAL A 129 -9.13 -12.89 0.73
N GLU A 130 -8.96 -11.58 0.68
CA GLU A 130 -7.64 -10.94 0.70
C GLU A 130 -7.18 -10.53 2.09
N ILE A 131 -8.11 -10.29 3.00
CA ILE A 131 -7.87 -9.76 4.34
C ILE A 131 -8.51 -10.67 5.37
N SER A 132 -7.71 -11.14 6.34
CA SER A 132 -8.23 -12.00 7.40
C SER A 132 -8.83 -11.22 8.57
N GLU A 133 -8.32 -10.02 8.83
CA GLU A 133 -8.71 -9.22 9.99
C GLU A 133 -8.35 -7.76 9.76
N VAL A 134 -9.15 -6.87 10.35
CA VAL A 134 -8.82 -5.43 10.42
C VAL A 134 -8.80 -4.99 11.87
N MET A 135 -7.98 -3.99 12.18
CA MET A 135 -7.86 -3.42 13.51
C MET A 135 -7.51 -1.94 13.43
N TYR A 136 -7.77 -1.21 14.49
CA TYR A 136 -7.40 0.19 14.60
C TYR A 136 -6.25 0.32 15.58
N MET A 137 -5.14 0.88 15.13
CA MET A 137 -3.94 1.04 15.95
C MET A 137 -3.54 2.50 16.04
N SER A 138 -3.16 2.95 17.21
CA SER A 138 -2.58 4.29 17.37
C SER A 138 -1.20 4.34 16.69
N LEU A 139 -0.76 5.53 16.32
CA LEU A 139 0.57 5.71 15.75
C LEU A 139 1.67 5.25 16.71
N ASP A 140 1.48 5.45 18.02
CA ASP A 140 2.43 4.98 19.02
C ASP A 140 2.50 3.44 19.07
N GLU A 141 1.36 2.76 18.98
CA GLU A 141 1.30 1.30 18.90
C GLU A 141 2.02 0.77 17.66
N ILE A 142 1.80 1.40 16.52
CA ILE A 142 2.47 1.03 15.26
C ILE A 142 3.98 1.22 15.40
N LYS A 143 4.41 2.37 15.90
CA LYS A 143 5.82 2.70 16.08
C LYS A 143 6.52 1.70 17.00
N ALA A 144 5.90 1.38 18.12
CA ALA A 144 6.42 0.39 19.07
C ALA A 144 6.43 -1.02 18.46
N GLY A 145 5.38 -1.40 17.74
CA GLY A 145 5.28 -2.71 17.11
C GLY A 145 6.34 -2.95 16.06
N ILE A 146 6.65 -1.96 15.23
CA ILE A 146 7.70 -2.05 14.21
C ILE A 146 9.05 -2.34 14.86
N VAL A 147 9.36 -1.72 15.99
CA VAL A 147 10.62 -1.92 16.70
C VAL A 147 10.67 -3.25 17.46
N ASN A 148 9.58 -3.62 18.15
CA ASN A 148 9.56 -4.73 19.10
C ASN A 148 9.10 -6.06 18.50
N GLU A 149 8.39 -6.04 17.37
CA GLU A 149 7.80 -7.22 16.76
C GLU A 149 8.27 -7.37 15.32
N GLU A 150 9.58 -7.58 15.16
CA GLU A 150 10.20 -7.76 13.85
C GLU A 150 9.52 -8.85 13.04
N GLY A 151 9.25 -8.58 11.77
CA GLY A 151 8.63 -9.55 10.87
C GLY A 151 7.10 -9.62 10.92
N LYS A 152 6.46 -8.91 11.85
CA LYS A 152 4.99 -8.87 11.96
C LYS A 152 4.34 -7.99 10.90
N TYR A 153 5.07 -7.00 10.40
CA TYR A 153 4.58 -6.02 9.43
C TYR A 153 5.19 -6.26 8.06
N CYS A 154 4.44 -5.91 7.01
CA CYS A 154 4.97 -5.93 5.64
C CYS A 154 6.19 -5.02 5.54
N GLY A 155 7.22 -5.46 4.81
CA GLY A 155 8.46 -4.69 4.66
C GLY A 155 8.23 -3.29 4.10
N TRP A 156 7.37 -3.16 3.08
CA TRP A 156 7.04 -1.85 2.51
C TRP A 156 6.36 -0.94 3.54
N PHE A 157 5.48 -1.49 4.37
CA PHE A 157 4.81 -0.72 5.40
C PHE A 157 5.80 -0.19 6.44
N VAL A 158 6.74 -1.03 6.86
CA VAL A 158 7.80 -0.63 7.80
C VAL A 158 8.58 0.57 7.24
N GLU A 159 9.01 0.51 5.97
CA GLU A 159 9.78 1.60 5.36
C GLU A 159 8.94 2.87 5.20
N ILE A 160 7.69 2.74 4.79
CA ILE A 160 6.78 3.89 4.68
C ILE A 160 6.54 4.55 6.04
N MET A 161 6.34 3.74 7.09
CA MET A 161 6.14 4.28 8.43
C MET A 161 7.43 4.88 9.00
N ASN A 162 8.60 4.33 8.69
CA ASN A 162 9.86 4.96 9.04
C ASN A 162 9.96 6.36 8.44
N TRP A 163 9.59 6.52 7.17
CA TRP A 163 9.50 7.85 6.56
C TRP A 163 8.49 8.74 7.28
N TYR A 164 7.31 8.22 7.54
CA TYR A 164 6.23 8.96 8.20
C TYR A 164 6.65 9.48 9.59
N PHE A 165 7.40 8.68 10.33
CA PHE A 165 7.94 9.03 11.64
C PHE A 165 9.27 9.78 11.58
N GLN A 166 9.75 10.15 10.41
CA GLN A 166 11.02 10.86 10.20
C GLN A 166 12.23 10.06 10.72
N LYS A 167 12.18 8.75 10.57
CA LYS A 167 13.29 7.83 10.89
C LYS A 167 14.05 7.45 9.62
N PRO A 168 15.28 6.92 9.75
CA PRO A 168 16.01 6.40 8.59
C PRO A 168 15.19 5.35 7.85
N THR A 169 15.17 5.45 6.53
CA THR A 169 14.40 4.56 5.66
C THR A 169 15.14 4.31 4.36
N LYS A 170 14.83 3.17 3.73
CA LYS A 170 15.37 2.81 2.41
C LYS A 170 14.62 3.49 1.26
N LEU A 171 13.54 4.22 1.55
CA LEU A 171 12.76 4.90 0.53
C LEU A 171 13.52 6.08 -0.08
N THR A 172 13.27 6.29 -1.37
CA THR A 172 13.65 7.54 -2.05
C THR A 172 12.39 8.37 -2.25
N VAL A 173 12.38 9.59 -1.73
CA VAL A 173 11.26 10.51 -1.93
C VAL A 173 11.42 11.19 -3.28
N LEU A 174 10.37 11.08 -4.13
CA LEU A 174 10.35 11.69 -5.47
C LEU A 174 9.60 13.02 -5.50
N GLY A 175 8.65 13.20 -4.59
CA GLY A 175 7.85 14.42 -4.48
C GLY A 175 6.80 14.32 -3.39
N GLY A 176 6.36 15.45 -2.95
CA GLY A 176 5.33 15.54 -1.90
C GLY A 176 4.03 16.14 -2.41
#